data_b697a8dc593eb66e619429090678e55e
#
_entry.id   b697a8dc593eb66e619429090678e55e
#
_cell.length_a   1.000
_cell.length_b   1.000
_cell.length_c   1.000
_cell.angle_alpha   90.00
_cell.angle_beta   90.00
_cell.angle_gamma   90.00
#
_symmetry.space_group_name_H-M   'P 1'
#
loop_
_entity.id
_entity.type
_entity.pdbx_description
1 polymer ?
#
loop_
_entity_poly.entity_id
_entity_poly.type
_entity_poly.pdbx_seq_one_letter_code
_entity_poly.pdbx_strand_id
1 'polypeptide(L)'
;MKSKLTLLAVTMMAMASPMFAQGAGNTDPSNYRLAAAYIAMGIASGLCGLGQGRATASAAEAMARNPGAIAAIRVALILGLVLIESLALYTLVITFIAK
;
A
#
# COMPACT_ATOMS: atom_id res chain seq x y z
N MET A 1 -19.67 6.01 14.40
CA MET A 1 -18.67 5.57 13.41
C MET A 1 -17.91 6.73 12.78
N LYS A 2 -18.58 7.77 12.32
CA LYS A 2 -17.94 8.93 11.65
C LYS A 2 -16.91 9.65 12.56
N SER A 3 -17.22 9.83 13.86
CA SER A 3 -16.29 10.49 14.80
C SER A 3 -15.02 9.68 15.08
N LYS A 4 -15.09 8.35 15.07
CA LYS A 4 -13.91 7.49 15.25
C LYS A 4 -13.02 7.50 14.02
N LEU A 5 -13.61 7.57 12.83
CA LEU A 5 -12.87 7.68 11.57
C LEU A 5 -12.19 9.05 11.45
N THR A 6 -12.87 10.13 11.83
CA THR A 6 -12.27 11.47 11.85
C THR A 6 -11.13 11.57 12.88
N LEU A 7 -11.30 10.97 14.05
CA LEU A 7 -10.25 10.92 15.07
C LEU A 7 -9.01 10.13 14.58
N LEU A 8 -9.24 9.00 13.92
CA LEU A 8 -8.16 8.19 13.33
C LEU A 8 -7.43 8.95 12.22
N ALA A 9 -8.17 9.63 11.34
CA ALA A 9 -7.59 10.45 10.28
C ALA A 9 -6.78 11.61 10.83
N VAL A 10 -7.27 12.29 11.87
CA VAL A 10 -6.57 13.40 12.54
C VAL A 10 -5.31 12.92 13.26
N THR A 11 -5.36 11.75 13.93
CA THR A 11 -4.18 11.17 14.59
C THR A 11 -3.13 10.72 13.58
N MET A 12 -3.51 10.12 12.47
CA MET A 12 -2.58 9.76 11.41
C MET A 12 -1.96 10.99 10.75
N MET A 13 -2.73 12.04 10.55
CA MET A 13 -2.26 13.32 10.02
C MET A 13 -1.33 14.04 11.00
N ALA A 14 -1.61 14.00 12.31
CA ALA A 14 -0.77 14.55 13.35
C ALA A 14 0.56 13.79 13.51
N MET A 15 0.57 12.48 13.29
CA MET A 15 1.79 11.67 13.32
C MET A 15 2.65 11.86 12.06
N ALA A 16 2.05 12.24 10.94
CA ALA A 16 2.77 12.57 9.70
C ALA A 16 3.42 13.97 9.76
N SER A 17 2.89 14.88 10.57
CA SER A 17 3.33 16.28 10.66
C SER A 17 4.80 16.46 11.05
N PRO A 18 5.37 15.76 12.06
CA PRO A 18 6.76 15.95 12.44
C PRO A 18 7.75 15.50 11.36
N MET A 19 7.35 14.57 10.49
CA MET A 19 8.20 14.12 9.40
C MET A 19 8.34 15.17 8.30
N PHE A 20 7.31 16.00 8.10
CA PHE A 20 7.37 17.14 7.18
C PHE A 20 8.03 18.36 7.80
N ALA A 21 7.89 18.57 9.12
CA ALA A 21 8.45 19.71 9.82
C ALA A 21 10.00 19.66 9.95
N GLN A 22 10.59 18.47 10.01
CA GLN A 22 12.05 18.31 10.05
C GLN A 22 12.73 18.62 8.71
N GLY A 23 12.00 18.59 7.60
CA GLY A 23 12.50 18.95 6.28
C GLY A 23 12.39 20.44 5.93
N ALA A 24 11.61 21.21 6.68
CA ALA A 24 11.32 22.61 6.35
C ALA A 24 12.51 23.59 6.52
N GLY A 25 13.59 23.16 7.19
CA GLY A 25 14.80 23.98 7.38
C GLY A 25 15.96 23.63 6.44
N ASN A 26 15.89 22.55 5.69
CA ASN A 26 16.98 22.06 4.83
C ASN A 26 16.50 22.05 3.38
N THR A 27 16.94 23.02 2.60
CA THR A 27 16.63 23.17 1.17
C THR A 27 17.48 22.24 0.26
N ASP A 28 18.08 21.19 0.84
CA ASP A 28 18.86 20.23 0.07
C ASP A 28 17.92 19.41 -0.85
N PRO A 29 18.17 19.39 -2.17
CA PRO A 29 17.38 18.61 -3.13
C PRO A 29 17.26 17.13 -2.80
N SER A 30 18.21 16.56 -2.07
CA SER A 30 18.20 15.16 -1.62
C SER A 30 17.03 14.88 -0.66
N ASN A 31 16.66 15.83 0.19
CA ASN A 31 15.55 15.68 1.12
C ASN A 31 14.19 15.61 0.42
N TYR A 32 14.00 16.35 -0.68
CA TYR A 32 12.78 16.27 -1.48
C TYR A 32 12.66 14.96 -2.22
N ARG A 33 13.77 14.43 -2.73
CA ARG A 33 13.80 13.11 -3.37
C ARG A 33 13.43 12.01 -2.39
N LEU A 34 13.99 12.05 -1.21
CA LEU A 34 13.71 11.07 -0.15
C LEU A 34 12.25 11.13 0.30
N ALA A 35 11.71 12.33 0.52
CA ALA A 35 10.30 12.52 0.88
C ALA A 35 9.37 12.00 -0.23
N ALA A 36 9.66 12.32 -1.49
CA ALA A 36 8.91 11.84 -2.64
C ALA A 36 8.95 10.29 -2.75
N ALA A 37 10.10 9.68 -2.49
CA ALA A 37 10.27 8.24 -2.50
C ALA A 37 9.41 7.55 -1.42
N TYR A 38 9.38 8.09 -0.20
CA TYR A 38 8.54 7.54 0.87
C TYR A 38 7.05 7.70 0.58
N ILE A 39 6.63 8.84 0.03
CA ILE A 39 5.24 9.07 -0.38
C ILE A 39 4.86 8.09 -1.50
N ALA A 40 5.70 7.95 -2.51
CA ALA A 40 5.47 7.02 -3.62
C ALA A 40 5.33 5.58 -3.12
N MET A 41 6.20 5.16 -2.18
CA MET A 41 6.12 3.82 -1.59
C MET A 41 4.85 3.64 -0.76
N GLY A 42 4.44 4.65 0.01
CA GLY A 42 3.20 4.62 0.77
C GLY A 42 1.96 4.47 -0.12
N ILE A 43 1.91 5.22 -1.23
CA ILE A 43 0.82 5.13 -2.21
C ILE A 43 0.83 3.76 -2.89
N ALA A 44 1.99 3.30 -3.37
CA ALA A 44 2.11 2.02 -4.07
C ALA A 44 1.68 0.85 -3.18
N SER A 45 2.21 0.76 -1.95
CA SER A 45 1.87 -0.30 -1.03
C SER A 45 0.41 -0.24 -0.58
N GLY A 46 -0.14 0.95 -0.36
CA GLY A 46 -1.55 1.14 -0.01
C GLY A 46 -2.50 0.67 -1.11
N LEU A 47 -2.23 1.04 -2.37
CA LEU A 47 -3.03 0.62 -3.51
C LEU A 47 -2.89 -0.89 -3.80
N CYS A 48 -1.68 -1.43 -3.70
CA CYS A 48 -1.45 -2.88 -3.80
C CYS A 48 -2.21 -3.63 -2.71
N GLY A 49 -2.14 -3.19 -1.46
CA GLY A 49 -2.89 -3.78 -0.35
C GLY A 49 -4.41 -3.74 -0.54
N LEU A 50 -4.93 -2.64 -1.08
CA LEU A 50 -6.35 -2.53 -1.41
C LEU A 50 -6.74 -3.52 -2.52
N GLY A 51 -5.91 -3.65 -3.56
CA GLY A 51 -6.10 -4.62 -4.63
C GLY A 51 -6.08 -6.07 -4.12
N GLN A 52 -5.11 -6.41 -3.27
CA GLN A 52 -5.00 -7.72 -2.63
C GLN A 52 -6.22 -8.03 -1.75
N GLY A 53 -6.67 -7.05 -0.95
CA GLY A 53 -7.85 -7.20 -0.12
C GLY A 53 -9.11 -7.49 -0.92
N ARG A 54 -9.33 -6.78 -2.04
CA ARG A 54 -10.46 -7.01 -2.94
C ARG A 54 -10.38 -8.38 -3.63
N ALA A 55 -9.21 -8.75 -4.12
CA ALA A 55 -8.99 -10.05 -4.75
C ALA A 55 -9.27 -11.20 -3.78
N THR A 56 -8.79 -11.08 -2.53
CA THR A 56 -9.00 -12.08 -1.50
C THR A 56 -10.47 -12.20 -1.10
N ALA A 57 -11.17 -11.10 -0.92
CA ALA A 57 -12.60 -11.08 -0.60
C ALA A 57 -13.43 -11.74 -1.71
N SER A 58 -13.17 -11.36 -2.97
CA SER A 58 -13.86 -11.95 -4.12
C SER A 58 -13.58 -13.44 -4.28
N ALA A 59 -12.34 -13.87 -4.05
CA ALA A 59 -11.97 -15.28 -4.11
C ALA A 59 -12.64 -16.08 -2.98
N ALA A 60 -12.74 -15.55 -1.77
CA ALA A 60 -13.42 -16.19 -0.66
C ALA A 60 -14.91 -16.42 -0.97
N GLU A 61 -15.59 -15.40 -1.52
CA GLU A 61 -16.98 -15.56 -1.98
C GLU A 61 -17.13 -16.61 -3.10
N ALA A 62 -16.23 -16.59 -4.07
CA ALA A 62 -16.25 -17.53 -5.18
C ALA A 62 -16.06 -18.99 -4.71
N MET A 63 -15.13 -19.21 -3.75
CA MET A 63 -14.92 -20.52 -3.15
C MET A 63 -16.12 -20.99 -2.33
N ALA A 64 -16.81 -20.11 -1.63
CA ALA A 64 -18.00 -20.43 -0.88
C ALA A 64 -19.18 -20.84 -1.79
N ARG A 65 -19.31 -20.18 -2.95
CA ARG A 65 -20.36 -20.50 -3.93
C ARG A 65 -20.06 -21.73 -4.78
N ASN A 66 -18.79 -22.08 -4.94
CA ASN A 66 -18.37 -23.14 -5.88
C ASN A 66 -17.29 -24.05 -5.26
N PRO A 67 -17.70 -24.95 -4.34
CA PRO A 67 -16.75 -25.82 -3.62
C PRO A 67 -15.89 -26.68 -4.53
N GLY A 68 -16.38 -27.05 -5.72
CA GLY A 68 -15.65 -27.85 -6.71
C GLY A 68 -14.50 -27.09 -7.41
N ALA A 69 -14.51 -25.75 -7.37
CA ALA A 69 -13.53 -24.92 -8.05
C ALA A 69 -12.45 -24.34 -7.10
N ILE A 70 -12.44 -24.72 -5.83
CA ILE A 70 -11.55 -24.16 -4.80
C ILE A 70 -10.08 -24.20 -5.22
N ALA A 71 -9.63 -25.31 -5.79
CA ALA A 71 -8.23 -25.47 -6.20
C ALA A 71 -7.84 -24.47 -7.30
N ALA A 72 -8.67 -24.30 -8.31
CA ALA A 72 -8.42 -23.36 -9.41
C ALA A 72 -8.47 -21.90 -8.94
N ILE A 73 -9.46 -21.54 -8.11
CA ILE A 73 -9.59 -20.20 -7.56
C ILE A 73 -8.39 -19.85 -6.67
N ARG A 74 -7.93 -20.80 -5.86
CA ARG A 74 -6.75 -20.62 -5.00
C ARG A 74 -5.49 -20.34 -5.81
N VAL A 75 -5.25 -21.10 -6.88
CA VAL A 75 -4.08 -20.89 -7.75
C VAL A 75 -4.14 -19.51 -8.41
N ALA A 76 -5.29 -19.15 -8.97
CA ALA A 76 -5.47 -17.83 -9.58
C ALA A 76 -5.28 -16.69 -8.58
N LEU A 77 -5.79 -16.84 -7.35
CA LEU A 77 -5.63 -15.88 -6.27
C LEU A 77 -4.15 -15.69 -5.91
N ILE A 78 -3.42 -16.78 -5.66
CA ILE A 78 -2.01 -16.72 -5.27
C ILE A 78 -1.18 -16.05 -6.37
N LEU A 79 -1.38 -16.41 -7.63
CA LEU A 79 -0.70 -15.77 -8.75
C LEU A 79 -1.00 -14.27 -8.82
N GLY A 80 -2.26 -13.88 -8.66
CA GLY A 80 -2.66 -12.48 -8.65
C GLY A 80 -2.03 -11.69 -7.50
N LEU A 81 -2.03 -12.26 -6.30
CA LEU A 81 -1.43 -11.63 -5.12
C LEU A 81 0.07 -11.44 -5.28
N VAL A 82 0.79 -12.44 -5.81
CA VAL A 82 2.24 -12.34 -6.06
C VAL A 82 2.56 -11.26 -7.09
N LEU A 83 1.79 -11.16 -8.17
CA LEU A 83 1.99 -10.12 -9.18
C LEU A 83 1.71 -8.72 -8.62
N ILE A 84 0.68 -8.56 -7.79
CA ILE A 84 0.39 -7.28 -7.12
C ILE A 84 1.53 -6.92 -6.16
N GLU A 85 2.04 -7.88 -5.38
CA GLU A 85 3.17 -7.67 -4.48
C GLU A 85 4.43 -7.24 -5.24
N SER A 86 4.67 -7.82 -6.42
CA SER A 86 5.81 -7.45 -7.26
C SER A 86 5.79 -5.97 -7.67
N LEU A 87 4.62 -5.36 -7.87
CA LEU A 87 4.50 -3.93 -8.18
C LEU A 87 4.97 -3.07 -7.00
N ALA A 88 4.64 -3.45 -5.77
CA ALA A 88 5.12 -2.77 -4.57
C ALA A 88 6.64 -2.93 -4.42
N LEU A 89 7.19 -4.10 -4.73
CA LEU A 89 8.63 -4.35 -4.70
C LEU A 89 9.38 -3.54 -5.75
N TYR A 90 8.84 -3.36 -6.96
CA TYR A 90 9.44 -2.48 -7.97
C TYR A 90 9.50 -1.03 -7.49
N THR A 91 8.44 -0.53 -6.84
CA THR A 91 8.47 0.81 -6.25
C THR A 91 9.52 0.90 -5.15
N LEU A 92 9.65 -0.12 -4.31
CA LEU A 92 10.67 -0.19 -3.27
C LEU A 92 12.08 -0.11 -3.87
N VAL A 93 12.36 -0.87 -4.93
CA VAL A 93 13.66 -0.83 -5.63
C VAL A 93 13.94 0.57 -6.19
N ILE A 94 12.95 1.21 -6.81
CA ILE A 94 13.08 2.58 -7.33
C ILE A 94 13.41 3.55 -6.19
N THR A 95 12.79 3.41 -5.02
CA THR A 95 13.06 4.27 -3.87
C THR A 95 14.50 4.12 -3.35
N PHE A 96 15.10 2.93 -3.47
CA PHE A 96 16.51 2.72 -3.12
C PHE A 96 17.48 3.32 -4.13
N ILE A 97 17.14 3.28 -5.42
CA ILE A 97 17.99 3.81 -6.49
C ILE A 97 17.93 5.34 -6.53
N ALA A 98 16.80 5.94 -6.14
CA ALA A 98 16.58 7.39 -6.16
C ALA A 98 17.26 8.19 -5.03
N LYS A 99 18.04 7.51 -4.19
CA LYS A 99 18.81 8.15 -3.08
C LYS A 99 19.97 8.98 -3.56
#